data_e4f4a0b76156759cce878a61b7d27a86
#
_entry.id   e4f4a0b76156759cce878a61b7d27a86
#
_cell.length_a   1.000
_cell.length_b   1.000
_cell.length_c   1.000
_cell.angle_alpha   90.00
_cell.angle_beta   90.00
_cell.angle_gamma   90.00
#
_symmetry.space_group_name_H-M   'P 1'
#
loop_
_entity.id
_entity.type
_entity.pdbx_description
1 polymer ?
#
loop_
_entity_poly.entity_id
_entity_poly.type
_entity_poly.pdbx_seq_one_letter_code
_entity_poly.pdbx_strand_id
1 'polypeptide(L)'
;MQNASLASIISENREYWTGRAASYSEVNLGELATSQRKKWSFCLRSEISRQFPDRAPSQIRVLEAGTGPGFFAILLCELGYDVTAVDLTPAMLVEAKKNAGPLAGRICFLEMNAESLDFPDSCFDVVVSRNLTWNLPHPDRAYIEWARALKPGGLLLNFDANWYAYLFDDEAQAAYEQDRINSAAQGVGDQNVGENFDAMEDIARRVPLSDIYRPVWDLELLSSLGLQAEADEQIWKRVWSEQEKLNFSSTPLFLVRARKLSGASAPGYSAR
;
A
#
# COMPACT_ATOMS: atom_id res chain seq x y z
N MET A 1 9.50 3.12 27.60
CA MET A 1 9.55 4.36 26.82
C MET A 1 9.22 4.15 25.31
N GLN A 2 9.60 3.04 24.66
CA GLN A 2 9.28 2.79 23.25
C GLN A 2 7.77 2.72 22.93
N ASN A 3 6.96 2.07 23.78
CA ASN A 3 5.51 1.92 23.51
C ASN A 3 4.70 3.22 23.54
N ALA A 4 5.10 4.21 24.36
CA ALA A 4 4.45 5.51 24.39
C ALA A 4 4.79 6.33 23.12
N SER A 5 5.98 6.15 22.56
CA SER A 5 6.43 6.79 21.32
C SER A 5 5.66 6.27 20.09
N LEU A 6 5.41 4.95 19.99
CA LEU A 6 4.74 4.34 18.83
C LEU A 6 3.23 4.64 18.79
N ALA A 7 2.57 4.71 19.95
CA ALA A 7 1.16 5.13 20.02
C ALA A 7 0.99 6.60 19.57
N SER A 8 1.99 7.48 19.82
CA SER A 8 1.95 8.84 19.31
C SER A 8 2.08 8.88 17.78
N ILE A 9 2.93 8.02 17.18
CA ILE A 9 3.10 7.94 15.73
C ILE A 9 1.79 7.58 15.02
N ILE A 10 1.00 6.65 15.55
CA ILE A 10 -0.31 6.31 14.98
C ILE A 10 -1.24 7.53 14.97
N SER A 11 -1.27 8.29 16.07
CA SER A 11 -2.08 9.51 16.16
C SER A 11 -1.61 10.60 15.20
N GLU A 12 -0.31 10.81 15.12
CA GLU A 12 0.32 11.79 14.24
C GLU A 12 0.11 11.44 12.75
N ASN A 13 0.24 10.16 12.40
CA ASN A 13 -0.10 9.65 11.07
C ASN A 13 -1.56 9.92 10.72
N ARG A 14 -2.49 9.60 11.63
CA ARG A 14 -3.91 9.86 11.44
C ARG A 14 -4.20 11.35 11.26
N GLU A 15 -3.57 12.21 12.03
CA GLU A 15 -3.72 13.67 11.92
C GLU A 15 -3.17 14.17 10.58
N TYR A 16 -1.95 13.77 10.22
CA TYR A 16 -1.33 14.13 8.94
C TYR A 16 -2.23 13.73 7.75
N TRP A 17 -2.65 12.47 7.69
CA TRP A 17 -3.47 11.97 6.60
C TRP A 17 -4.89 12.55 6.60
N THR A 18 -5.42 12.97 7.76
CA THR A 18 -6.66 13.74 7.85
C THR A 18 -6.49 15.08 7.12
N GLY A 19 -5.41 15.80 7.38
CA GLY A 19 -5.11 17.06 6.69
C GLY A 19 -4.85 16.91 5.19
N ARG A 20 -4.32 15.75 4.78
CA ARG A 20 -3.99 15.44 3.37
C ARG A 20 -5.14 14.83 2.56
N ALA A 21 -6.25 14.45 3.19
CA ALA A 21 -7.27 13.63 2.55
C ALA A 21 -7.80 14.25 1.24
N ALA A 22 -8.14 15.53 1.23
CA ALA A 22 -8.67 16.20 0.04
C ALA A 22 -7.62 16.30 -1.08
N SER A 23 -6.40 16.78 -0.79
CA SER A 23 -5.35 16.93 -1.81
C SER A 23 -4.84 15.57 -2.34
N TYR A 24 -4.77 14.55 -1.49
CA TYR A 24 -4.40 13.21 -1.93
C TYR A 24 -5.53 12.55 -2.76
N SER A 25 -6.79 12.89 -2.46
CA SER A 25 -7.94 12.52 -3.29
C SER A 25 -7.84 13.06 -4.71
N GLU A 26 -7.37 14.30 -4.88
CA GLU A 26 -7.16 14.90 -6.21
C GLU A 26 -6.11 14.15 -7.01
N VAL A 27 -5.02 13.68 -6.38
CA VAL A 27 -4.01 12.85 -7.02
C VAL A 27 -4.64 11.55 -7.53
N ASN A 28 -5.41 10.85 -6.69
CA ASN A 28 -6.06 9.59 -7.07
C ASN A 28 -7.10 9.79 -8.20
N LEU A 29 -7.86 10.88 -8.18
CA LEU A 29 -8.77 11.21 -9.27
C LEU A 29 -8.01 11.46 -10.57
N GLY A 30 -6.86 12.14 -10.51
CA GLY A 30 -5.96 12.30 -11.64
C GLY A 30 -5.51 10.97 -12.22
N GLU A 31 -5.07 10.03 -11.38
CA GLU A 31 -4.69 8.68 -11.79
C GLU A 31 -5.88 7.94 -12.46
N LEU A 32 -7.08 8.02 -11.85
CA LEU A 32 -8.30 7.41 -12.40
C LEU A 32 -8.74 8.04 -13.74
N ALA A 33 -8.44 9.29 -13.97
CA ALA A 33 -8.80 9.99 -15.22
C ALA A 33 -7.81 9.71 -16.37
N THR A 34 -6.68 9.07 -16.10
CA THR A 34 -5.60 8.85 -17.08
C THR A 34 -5.46 7.39 -17.51
N SER A 35 -4.44 7.10 -18.32
CA SER A 35 -4.07 5.75 -18.71
C SER A 35 -3.66 4.85 -17.53
N GLN A 36 -3.31 5.43 -16.38
CA GLN A 36 -2.94 4.68 -15.18
C GLN A 36 -4.09 3.81 -14.68
N ARG A 37 -5.34 4.26 -14.78
CA ARG A 37 -6.52 3.42 -14.50
C ARG A 37 -6.45 2.08 -15.25
N LYS A 38 -6.15 2.10 -16.55
CA LYS A 38 -6.06 0.87 -17.36
C LYS A 38 -4.84 0.04 -17.00
N LYS A 39 -3.68 0.68 -16.77
CA LYS A 39 -2.43 0.00 -16.39
C LYS A 39 -2.58 -0.73 -15.07
N TRP A 40 -3.12 -0.06 -14.04
CA TRP A 40 -3.35 -0.64 -12.73
C TRP A 40 -4.44 -1.71 -12.74
N SER A 41 -5.57 -1.48 -13.44
CA SER A 41 -6.60 -2.51 -13.61
C SER A 41 -6.06 -3.77 -14.27
N PHE A 42 -5.24 -3.63 -15.31
CA PHE A 42 -4.58 -4.76 -15.96
C PHE A 42 -3.62 -5.48 -15.02
N CYS A 43 -2.80 -4.74 -14.28
CA CYS A 43 -1.86 -5.29 -13.30
C CYS A 43 -2.59 -6.12 -12.24
N LEU A 44 -3.56 -5.52 -11.53
CA LEU A 44 -4.33 -6.18 -10.47
C LEU A 44 -5.04 -7.43 -10.99
N ARG A 45 -5.72 -7.31 -12.15
CA ARG A 45 -6.40 -8.43 -12.78
C ARG A 45 -5.43 -9.56 -13.13
N SER A 46 -4.27 -9.25 -13.72
CA SER A 46 -3.28 -10.24 -14.12
C SER A 46 -2.72 -11.00 -12.92
N GLU A 47 -2.39 -10.30 -11.82
CA GLU A 47 -1.86 -10.91 -10.62
C GLU A 47 -2.90 -11.84 -9.96
N ILE A 48 -4.14 -11.37 -9.82
CA ILE A 48 -5.22 -12.15 -9.20
C ILE A 48 -5.63 -13.34 -10.09
N SER A 49 -5.77 -13.15 -11.40
CA SER A 49 -6.15 -14.23 -12.31
C SER A 49 -5.07 -15.29 -12.43
N ARG A 50 -3.78 -14.93 -12.30
CA ARG A 50 -2.69 -15.91 -12.26
C ARG A 50 -2.81 -16.85 -11.05
N GLN A 51 -3.26 -16.33 -9.89
CA GLN A 51 -3.46 -17.11 -8.68
C GLN A 51 -4.77 -17.93 -8.72
N PHE A 52 -5.81 -17.38 -9.34
CA PHE A 52 -7.16 -17.96 -9.36
C PHE A 52 -7.71 -18.07 -10.79
N PRO A 53 -7.07 -18.90 -11.67
CA PRO A 53 -7.40 -18.92 -13.10
C PRO A 53 -8.84 -19.36 -13.40
N ASP A 54 -9.42 -20.22 -12.55
CA ASP A 54 -10.72 -20.84 -12.76
C ASP A 54 -11.85 -20.16 -11.96
N ARG A 55 -11.56 -19.02 -11.29
CA ARG A 55 -12.55 -18.34 -10.45
C ARG A 55 -13.02 -17.05 -11.10
N ALA A 56 -14.35 -16.86 -11.14
CA ALA A 56 -14.92 -15.59 -11.56
C ALA A 56 -14.56 -14.48 -10.53
N PRO A 57 -14.32 -13.24 -10.95
CA PRO A 57 -14.00 -12.13 -10.03
C PRO A 57 -15.00 -12.00 -8.87
N SER A 58 -16.30 -12.16 -9.12
CA SER A 58 -17.35 -12.07 -8.10
C SER A 58 -17.28 -13.15 -7.00
N GLN A 59 -16.46 -14.17 -7.18
CA GLN A 59 -16.21 -15.23 -6.20
C GLN A 59 -14.95 -14.99 -5.37
N ILE A 60 -14.23 -13.92 -5.65
CA ILE A 60 -12.95 -13.58 -5.00
C ILE A 60 -13.19 -12.40 -4.07
N ARG A 61 -12.98 -12.63 -2.79
CA ARG A 61 -13.07 -11.61 -1.74
C ARG A 61 -11.71 -10.94 -1.56
N VAL A 62 -11.67 -9.64 -1.77
CA VAL A 62 -10.44 -8.82 -1.68
C VAL A 62 -10.54 -7.87 -0.50
N LEU A 63 -9.51 -7.87 0.34
CA LEU A 63 -9.26 -6.82 1.34
C LEU A 63 -8.23 -5.85 0.76
N GLU A 64 -8.55 -4.57 0.70
CA GLU A 64 -7.58 -3.51 0.54
C GLU A 64 -7.24 -2.92 1.91
N ALA A 65 -5.98 -3.00 2.31
CA ALA A 65 -5.46 -2.42 3.54
C ALA A 65 -4.82 -1.06 3.25
N GLY A 66 -5.31 -0.01 3.93
CA GLY A 66 -4.90 1.37 3.68
C GLY A 66 -5.43 1.91 2.36
N THR A 67 -6.76 1.89 2.19
CA THR A 67 -7.39 2.28 0.91
C THR A 67 -7.19 3.75 0.55
N GLY A 68 -6.89 4.62 1.54
CA GLY A 68 -6.82 6.05 1.31
C GLY A 68 -8.10 6.58 0.63
N PRO A 69 -7.98 7.40 -0.43
CA PRO A 69 -9.13 7.90 -1.20
C PRO A 69 -9.76 6.87 -2.14
N GLY A 70 -9.43 5.57 -2.04
CA GLY A 70 -10.17 4.48 -2.66
C GLY A 70 -9.68 4.03 -4.04
N PHE A 71 -8.46 4.36 -4.45
CA PHE A 71 -7.98 4.10 -5.80
C PHE A 71 -8.07 2.61 -6.20
N PHE A 72 -7.48 1.70 -5.42
CA PHE A 72 -7.56 0.27 -5.71
C PHE A 72 -8.95 -0.31 -5.46
N ALA A 73 -9.66 0.12 -4.40
CA ALA A 73 -11.02 -0.33 -4.12
C ALA A 73 -11.95 -0.09 -5.31
N ILE A 74 -11.85 1.09 -5.94
CA ILE A 74 -12.62 1.44 -7.14
C ILE A 74 -12.26 0.51 -8.30
N LEU A 75 -10.97 0.35 -8.61
CA LEU A 75 -10.51 -0.50 -9.72
C LEU A 75 -10.92 -1.97 -9.52
N LEU A 76 -10.76 -2.50 -8.32
CA LEU A 76 -11.13 -3.87 -7.99
C LEU A 76 -12.64 -4.09 -8.09
N CYS A 77 -13.44 -3.14 -7.61
CA CYS A 77 -14.90 -3.19 -7.74
C CYS A 77 -15.36 -3.13 -9.20
N GLU A 78 -14.71 -2.32 -10.04
CA GLU A 78 -14.95 -2.26 -11.49
C GLU A 78 -14.59 -3.56 -12.19
N LEU A 79 -13.56 -4.24 -11.74
CA LEU A 79 -13.15 -5.56 -12.22
C LEU A 79 -14.11 -6.68 -11.77
N GLY A 80 -15.07 -6.37 -10.88
CA GLY A 80 -16.11 -7.29 -10.43
C GLY A 80 -15.76 -8.10 -9.17
N TYR A 81 -14.69 -7.76 -8.46
CA TYR A 81 -14.33 -8.40 -7.18
C TYR A 81 -15.28 -7.99 -6.05
N ASP A 82 -15.38 -8.84 -5.01
CA ASP A 82 -16.05 -8.52 -3.74
C ASP A 82 -15.04 -7.79 -2.83
N VAL A 83 -15.21 -6.47 -2.66
CA VAL A 83 -14.18 -5.58 -2.08
C VAL A 83 -14.58 -5.10 -0.70
N THR A 84 -13.70 -5.35 0.25
CA THR A 84 -13.65 -4.68 1.56
C THR A 84 -12.42 -3.78 1.58
N ALA A 85 -12.58 -2.52 1.93
CA ALA A 85 -11.52 -1.51 1.92
C ALA A 85 -11.43 -0.85 3.29
N VAL A 86 -10.25 -0.91 3.92
CA VAL A 86 -10.05 -0.38 5.27
C VAL A 86 -9.03 0.76 5.26
N ASP A 87 -9.27 1.75 6.11
CA ASP A 87 -8.34 2.83 6.40
C ASP A 87 -8.49 3.29 7.86
N LEU A 88 -7.39 3.70 8.48
CA LEU A 88 -7.40 4.23 9.84
C LEU A 88 -8.01 5.64 9.91
N THR A 89 -8.02 6.37 8.79
CA THR A 89 -8.35 7.78 8.71
C THR A 89 -9.78 7.98 8.16
N PRO A 90 -10.76 8.40 8.98
CA PRO A 90 -12.14 8.62 8.52
C PRO A 90 -12.25 9.60 7.35
N ALA A 91 -11.41 10.65 7.33
CA ALA A 91 -11.39 11.63 6.24
C ALA A 91 -11.02 10.98 4.89
N MET A 92 -10.11 10.00 4.88
CA MET A 92 -9.80 9.20 3.69
C MET A 92 -11.00 8.40 3.21
N LEU A 93 -11.72 7.76 4.12
CA LEU A 93 -12.92 6.98 3.77
C LEU A 93 -14.08 7.85 3.25
N VAL A 94 -14.16 9.10 3.70
CA VAL A 94 -15.12 10.08 3.15
C VAL A 94 -14.78 10.36 1.68
N GLU A 95 -13.52 10.65 1.39
CA GLU A 95 -13.06 10.88 0.01
C GLU A 95 -13.18 9.60 -0.83
N ALA A 96 -12.85 8.41 -0.29
CA ALA A 96 -13.00 7.15 -0.99
C ALA A 96 -14.45 6.89 -1.44
N LYS A 97 -15.42 7.11 -0.57
CA LYS A 97 -16.85 6.97 -0.90
C LYS A 97 -17.30 7.99 -1.97
N LYS A 98 -16.81 9.22 -1.87
CA LYS A 98 -17.08 10.28 -2.85
C LYS A 98 -16.50 9.91 -4.23
N ASN A 99 -15.25 9.47 -4.27
CA ASN A 99 -14.56 9.08 -5.50
C ASN A 99 -15.18 7.83 -6.15
N ALA A 100 -15.63 6.88 -5.34
CA ALA A 100 -16.31 5.69 -5.83
C ALA A 100 -17.68 6.00 -6.46
N GLY A 101 -18.32 7.12 -6.09
CA GLY A 101 -19.59 7.55 -6.67
C GLY A 101 -20.63 6.43 -6.66
N PRO A 102 -21.19 6.02 -7.83
CA PRO A 102 -22.18 4.95 -7.91
C PRO A 102 -21.68 3.58 -7.42
N LEU A 103 -20.36 3.36 -7.35
CA LEU A 103 -19.77 2.12 -6.87
C LEU A 103 -19.70 2.06 -5.33
N ALA A 104 -19.88 3.17 -4.63
CA ALA A 104 -19.72 3.24 -3.18
C ALA A 104 -20.59 2.22 -2.42
N GLY A 105 -21.80 1.95 -2.91
CA GLY A 105 -22.69 0.94 -2.31
C GLY A 105 -22.29 -0.53 -2.59
N ARG A 106 -21.27 -0.75 -3.42
CA ARG A 106 -20.74 -2.08 -3.75
C ARG A 106 -19.41 -2.38 -3.07
N ILE A 107 -18.81 -1.41 -2.39
CA ILE A 107 -17.54 -1.53 -1.67
C ILE A 107 -17.83 -1.40 -0.17
N CYS A 108 -17.35 -2.34 0.63
CA CYS A 108 -17.46 -2.28 2.08
C CYS A 108 -16.31 -1.42 2.64
N PHE A 109 -16.57 -0.13 2.92
CA PHE A 109 -15.59 0.79 3.51
C PHE A 109 -15.69 0.78 5.04
N LEU A 110 -14.59 0.46 5.74
CA LEU A 110 -14.53 0.36 7.20
C LEU A 110 -13.36 1.16 7.78
N GLU A 111 -13.61 1.88 8.87
CA GLU A 111 -12.53 2.46 9.68
C GLU A 111 -11.86 1.33 10.47
N MET A 112 -10.56 1.09 10.19
CA MET A 112 -9.81 -0.01 10.81
C MET A 112 -8.31 0.21 10.70
N ASN A 113 -7.57 -0.21 11.71
CA ASN A 113 -6.11 -0.22 11.67
C ASN A 113 -5.61 -1.46 10.92
N ALA A 114 -4.79 -1.27 9.89
CA ALA A 114 -4.20 -2.35 9.11
C ALA A 114 -3.27 -3.28 9.91
N GLU A 115 -2.78 -2.83 11.05
CA GLU A 115 -1.97 -3.60 12.00
C GLU A 115 -2.80 -4.44 12.99
N SER A 116 -4.13 -4.28 12.99
CA SER A 116 -5.05 -4.98 13.90
C SER A 116 -6.42 -5.09 13.25
N LEU A 117 -6.62 -6.14 12.48
CA LEU A 117 -7.84 -6.36 11.70
C LEU A 117 -8.91 -7.09 12.52
N ASP A 118 -10.10 -6.50 12.57
CA ASP A 118 -11.28 -7.12 13.19
C ASP A 118 -12.03 -8.01 12.18
N PHE A 119 -11.30 -8.98 11.62
CA PHE A 119 -11.85 -10.00 10.73
C PHE A 119 -11.51 -11.40 11.24
N PRO A 120 -12.36 -12.40 10.98
CA PRO A 120 -12.01 -13.80 11.23
C PRO A 120 -10.78 -14.25 10.46
N ASP A 121 -10.12 -15.29 10.93
CA ASP A 121 -9.06 -15.97 10.20
C ASP A 121 -9.59 -16.49 8.86
N SER A 122 -8.74 -16.47 7.85
CA SER A 122 -9.00 -17.12 6.56
C SER A 122 -10.30 -16.65 5.88
N CYS A 123 -10.59 -15.34 5.90
CA CYS A 123 -11.83 -14.81 5.32
C CYS A 123 -11.65 -14.13 3.96
N PHE A 124 -10.44 -13.80 3.53
CA PHE A 124 -10.15 -13.18 2.24
C PHE A 124 -9.34 -14.10 1.32
N ASP A 125 -9.62 -14.02 0.03
CA ASP A 125 -8.85 -14.70 -1.02
C ASP A 125 -7.61 -13.88 -1.39
N VAL A 126 -7.74 -12.54 -1.37
CA VAL A 126 -6.66 -11.59 -1.68
C VAL A 126 -6.59 -10.52 -0.59
N VAL A 127 -5.39 -10.16 -0.19
CA VAL A 127 -5.09 -8.92 0.53
C VAL A 127 -4.21 -8.08 -0.36
N VAL A 128 -4.57 -6.83 -0.59
CA VAL A 128 -3.79 -5.88 -1.39
C VAL A 128 -3.54 -4.61 -0.61
N SER A 129 -2.38 -4.01 -0.81
CA SER A 129 -2.02 -2.71 -0.25
C SER A 129 -1.16 -1.92 -1.23
N ARG A 130 -1.25 -0.59 -1.18
CA ARG A 130 -0.42 0.32 -1.96
C ARG A 130 0.04 1.49 -1.09
N ASN A 131 1.35 1.74 -1.06
CA ASN A 131 1.95 2.88 -0.36
C ASN A 131 1.56 2.99 1.12
N LEU A 132 1.50 1.86 1.83
CA LEU A 132 1.08 1.83 3.22
C LEU A 132 2.17 1.36 4.17
N THR A 133 2.83 0.22 3.88
CA THR A 133 3.68 -0.46 4.86
C THR A 133 4.89 0.36 5.29
N TRP A 134 5.42 1.21 4.41
CA TRP A 134 6.51 2.13 4.72
C TRP A 134 6.21 3.06 5.89
N ASN A 135 4.93 3.39 6.10
CA ASN A 135 4.45 4.39 7.06
C ASN A 135 3.94 3.79 8.39
N LEU A 136 3.93 2.47 8.50
CA LEU A 136 3.39 1.80 9.67
C LEU A 136 4.40 1.75 10.82
N PRO A 137 3.99 2.05 12.06
CA PRO A 137 4.84 1.84 13.25
C PRO A 137 5.12 0.36 13.55
N HIS A 138 4.22 -0.55 13.17
CA HIS A 138 4.38 -2.00 13.34
C HIS A 138 4.07 -2.75 12.02
N PRO A 139 4.88 -2.61 10.97
CA PRO A 139 4.62 -3.25 9.68
C PRO A 139 4.65 -4.79 9.76
N ASP A 140 5.40 -5.36 10.71
CA ASP A 140 5.40 -6.78 11.04
C ASP A 140 4.02 -7.26 11.49
N ARG A 141 3.34 -6.51 12.37
CA ARG A 141 1.97 -6.82 12.81
C ARG A 141 0.98 -6.75 11.64
N ALA A 142 1.12 -5.77 10.76
CA ALA A 142 0.29 -5.69 9.57
C ALA A 142 0.40 -6.95 8.72
N TYR A 143 1.61 -7.41 8.42
CA TYR A 143 1.81 -8.64 7.65
C TYR A 143 1.30 -9.90 8.38
N ILE A 144 1.44 -9.98 9.71
CA ILE A 144 0.87 -11.07 10.52
C ILE A 144 -0.65 -11.09 10.39
N GLU A 145 -1.31 -9.94 10.54
CA GLU A 145 -2.76 -9.81 10.42
C GLU A 145 -3.26 -10.12 9.00
N TRP A 146 -2.55 -9.65 7.98
CA TRP A 146 -2.88 -9.94 6.59
C TRP A 146 -2.72 -11.42 6.27
N ALA A 147 -1.63 -12.04 6.74
CA ALA A 147 -1.43 -13.48 6.60
C ALA A 147 -2.50 -14.30 7.35
N ARG A 148 -2.93 -13.84 8.54
CA ARG A 148 -4.02 -14.47 9.31
C ARG A 148 -5.35 -14.39 8.56
N ALA A 149 -5.69 -13.21 8.05
CA ALA A 149 -6.94 -12.96 7.35
C ALA A 149 -7.02 -13.65 5.97
N LEU A 150 -5.87 -13.97 5.35
CA LEU A 150 -5.81 -14.72 4.10
C LEU A 150 -6.20 -16.19 4.29
N LYS A 151 -7.03 -16.70 3.38
CA LYS A 151 -7.33 -18.12 3.25
C LYS A 151 -6.09 -18.93 2.85
N PRO A 152 -6.03 -20.23 3.17
CA PRO A 152 -5.06 -21.14 2.53
C PRO A 152 -5.15 -21.02 1.00
N GLY A 153 -4.01 -20.88 0.33
CA GLY A 153 -3.96 -20.59 -1.11
C GLY A 153 -4.22 -19.14 -1.49
N GLY A 154 -4.48 -18.26 -0.52
CA GLY A 154 -4.71 -16.83 -0.74
C GLY A 154 -3.46 -16.07 -1.19
N LEU A 155 -3.67 -14.91 -1.79
CA LEU A 155 -2.65 -14.03 -2.39
C LEU A 155 -2.54 -12.71 -1.64
N LEU A 156 -1.33 -12.34 -1.27
CA LEU A 156 -0.99 -11.00 -0.78
C LEU A 156 -0.25 -10.24 -1.89
N LEU A 157 -0.65 -9.01 -2.13
CA LEU A 157 -0.01 -8.06 -3.05
C LEU A 157 0.28 -6.76 -2.30
N ASN A 158 1.56 -6.44 -2.10
CA ASN A 158 1.95 -5.16 -1.52
C ASN A 158 2.78 -4.36 -2.52
N PHE A 159 2.26 -3.22 -2.96
CA PHE A 159 2.92 -2.26 -3.83
C PHE A 159 3.47 -1.12 -2.97
N ASP A 160 4.80 -1.01 -2.88
CA ASP A 160 5.44 0.00 -2.04
C ASP A 160 6.80 0.42 -2.59
N ALA A 161 7.46 1.39 -1.95
CA ALA A 161 8.80 1.84 -2.30
C ALA A 161 9.58 2.26 -1.06
N ASN A 162 10.88 2.48 -1.23
CA ASN A 162 11.75 3.03 -0.17
C ASN A 162 11.65 4.56 -0.13
N TRP A 163 10.42 5.08 0.12
CA TRP A 163 10.05 6.49 -0.07
C TRP A 163 10.95 7.50 0.65
N TYR A 164 11.46 7.14 1.84
CA TYR A 164 12.22 8.02 2.72
C TYR A 164 13.64 7.54 3.00
N ALA A 165 14.18 6.61 2.20
CA ALA A 165 15.57 6.14 2.32
C ALA A 165 16.58 7.30 2.24
N TYR A 166 16.26 8.36 1.50
CA TYR A 166 17.09 9.56 1.37
C TYR A 166 17.33 10.30 2.70
N LEU A 167 16.56 10.03 3.74
CA LEU A 167 16.77 10.60 5.08
C LEU A 167 17.89 9.90 5.85
N PHE A 168 18.36 8.74 5.39
CA PHE A 168 19.28 7.85 6.12
C PHE A 168 20.50 7.44 5.30
N ASP A 169 20.50 7.68 4.00
CA ASP A 169 21.56 7.25 3.08
C ASP A 169 21.95 8.37 2.11
N ASP A 170 23.25 8.72 2.09
CA ASP A 170 23.78 9.85 1.32
C ASP A 170 23.64 9.62 -0.21
N GLU A 171 23.76 8.37 -0.69
CA GLU A 171 23.61 8.06 -2.12
C GLU A 171 22.11 8.18 -2.53
N ALA A 172 21.21 7.72 -1.67
CA ALA A 172 19.77 7.88 -1.87
C ALA A 172 19.37 9.36 -1.84
N GLN A 173 19.97 10.18 -0.98
CA GLN A 173 19.76 11.63 -0.93
C GLN A 173 20.22 12.29 -2.23
N ALA A 174 21.43 12.00 -2.70
CA ALA A 174 21.94 12.56 -3.94
C ALA A 174 21.06 12.16 -5.16
N ALA A 175 20.58 10.92 -5.19
CA ALA A 175 19.67 10.44 -6.23
C ALA A 175 18.30 11.14 -6.18
N TYR A 176 17.76 11.35 -4.96
CA TYR A 176 16.52 12.08 -4.73
C TYR A 176 16.63 13.55 -5.20
N GLU A 177 17.72 14.24 -4.89
CA GLU A 177 17.98 15.60 -5.34
C GLU A 177 18.10 15.66 -6.87
N GLN A 178 18.74 14.65 -7.49
CA GLN A 178 18.84 14.57 -8.94
C GLN A 178 17.46 14.41 -9.62
N ASP A 179 16.52 13.66 -9.03
CA ASP A 179 15.15 13.57 -9.53
C ASP A 179 14.46 14.93 -9.54
N ARG A 180 14.66 15.76 -8.49
CA ARG A 180 14.11 17.15 -8.43
C ARG A 180 14.68 18.01 -9.57
N ILE A 181 15.98 17.93 -9.81
CA ILE A 181 16.65 18.65 -10.90
C ILE A 181 16.09 18.20 -12.25
N ASN A 182 15.97 16.90 -12.47
CA ASN A 182 15.48 16.32 -13.73
C ASN A 182 14.02 16.70 -14.01
N SER A 183 13.16 16.64 -12.99
CA SER A 183 11.74 17.03 -13.08
C SER A 183 11.60 18.51 -13.42
N ALA A 184 12.33 19.38 -12.74
CA ALA A 184 12.33 20.83 -12.98
C ALA A 184 12.81 21.15 -14.40
N ALA A 185 13.87 20.51 -14.89
CA ALA A 185 14.41 20.70 -16.23
C ALA A 185 13.43 20.33 -17.34
N GLN A 186 12.48 19.42 -17.06
CA GLN A 186 11.43 18.99 -18.00
C GLN A 186 10.08 19.68 -17.77
N GLY A 187 10.03 20.67 -16.85
CA GLY A 187 8.79 21.37 -16.52
C GLY A 187 7.74 20.49 -15.85
N VAL A 188 8.15 19.37 -15.27
CA VAL A 188 7.27 18.49 -14.50
C VAL A 188 7.18 19.01 -13.08
N GLY A 189 5.93 19.19 -12.58
CA GLY A 189 5.68 19.59 -11.20
C GLY A 189 6.23 18.59 -10.22
N ASP A 190 6.89 19.06 -9.17
CA ASP A 190 7.37 18.23 -8.09
C ASP A 190 6.20 17.74 -7.22
N GLN A 191 5.96 16.45 -7.18
CA GLN A 191 4.89 15.84 -6.40
C GLN A 191 5.24 15.72 -4.91
N ASN A 192 6.51 15.95 -4.54
CA ASN A 192 6.97 15.90 -3.15
C ASN A 192 6.95 17.28 -2.46
N VAL A 193 6.50 18.32 -3.14
CA VAL A 193 6.33 19.66 -2.57
C VAL A 193 4.87 19.86 -2.18
N GLY A 194 4.61 20.13 -0.92
CA GLY A 194 3.27 20.39 -0.41
C GLY A 194 3.29 20.94 1.01
N GLU A 195 2.17 21.50 1.44
CA GLU A 195 2.00 21.92 2.83
C GLU A 195 2.22 20.70 3.77
N ASN A 196 3.02 20.89 4.82
CA ASN A 196 3.35 19.89 5.85
C ASN A 196 4.23 18.70 5.38
N PHE A 197 5.01 18.84 4.29
CA PHE A 197 5.96 17.80 3.90
C PHE A 197 6.96 17.47 5.03
N ASP A 198 7.46 18.49 5.72
CA ASP A 198 8.36 18.34 6.88
C ASP A 198 7.76 17.47 8.00
N ALA A 199 6.45 17.57 8.24
CA ALA A 199 5.78 16.76 9.26
C ALA A 199 5.80 15.26 8.91
N MET A 200 5.72 14.90 7.62
CA MET A 200 5.83 13.51 7.20
C MET A 200 7.28 13.02 7.29
N GLU A 201 8.29 13.85 6.99
CA GLU A 201 9.69 13.47 7.22
C GLU A 201 9.97 13.20 8.70
N ASP A 202 9.40 14.00 9.61
CA ASP A 202 9.52 13.77 11.06
C ASP A 202 8.90 12.43 11.49
N ILE A 203 7.78 12.03 10.89
CA ILE A 203 7.17 10.72 11.09
C ILE A 203 8.08 9.64 10.50
N ALA A 204 8.52 9.82 9.24
CA ALA A 204 9.35 8.86 8.51
C ALA A 204 10.66 8.54 9.23
N ARG A 205 11.28 9.52 9.92
CA ARG A 205 12.48 9.29 10.74
C ARG A 205 12.25 8.36 11.94
N ARG A 206 11.00 8.06 12.30
CA ARG A 206 10.61 7.28 13.49
C ARG A 206 9.95 5.96 13.17
N VAL A 207 9.53 5.74 11.91
CA VAL A 207 8.95 4.47 11.48
C VAL A 207 10.04 3.51 10.98
N PRO A 208 9.91 2.20 11.23
CA PRO A 208 11.02 1.27 11.07
C PRO A 208 11.44 1.03 9.63
N LEU A 209 10.53 1.11 8.65
CA LEU A 209 10.85 0.76 7.28
C LEU A 209 11.47 1.88 6.44
N SER A 210 11.66 3.07 7.01
CA SER A 210 12.35 4.17 6.33
C SER A 210 13.87 3.97 6.26
N ASP A 211 14.45 3.25 7.24
CA ASP A 211 15.89 2.92 7.34
C ASP A 211 16.17 1.42 7.12
N ILE A 212 15.25 0.74 6.45
CA ILE A 212 15.39 -0.69 6.14
C ILE A 212 15.28 -0.87 4.63
N TYR A 213 16.27 -1.59 4.05
CA TYR A 213 16.24 -1.89 2.62
C TYR A 213 15.13 -2.90 2.29
N ARG A 214 14.21 -2.46 1.47
CA ARG A 214 13.08 -3.24 0.95
C ARG A 214 13.26 -3.50 -0.56
N PRO A 215 12.73 -4.60 -1.09
CA PRO A 215 11.76 -5.55 -0.50
C PRO A 215 12.37 -6.74 0.27
N VAL A 216 13.68 -6.78 0.51
CA VAL A 216 14.34 -7.94 1.16
C VAL A 216 13.71 -8.25 2.52
N TRP A 217 13.53 -7.24 3.37
CA TRP A 217 12.89 -7.39 4.68
C TRP A 217 11.48 -7.99 4.57
N ASP A 218 10.70 -7.55 3.59
CA ASP A 218 9.33 -8.04 3.36
C ASP A 218 9.35 -9.55 3.02
N LEU A 219 10.27 -9.97 2.16
CA LEU A 219 10.39 -11.37 1.73
C LEU A 219 10.80 -12.28 2.89
N GLU A 220 11.75 -11.84 3.72
CA GLU A 220 12.21 -12.58 4.90
C GLU A 220 11.08 -12.76 5.92
N LEU A 221 10.37 -11.66 6.23
CA LEU A 221 9.25 -11.71 7.18
C LEU A 221 8.13 -12.62 6.66
N LEU A 222 7.67 -12.43 5.42
CA LEU A 222 6.58 -13.23 4.85
C LEU A 222 6.95 -14.72 4.76
N SER A 223 8.22 -15.03 4.43
CA SER A 223 8.72 -16.41 4.46
C SER A 223 8.69 -17.00 5.85
N SER A 224 9.05 -16.22 6.88
CA SER A 224 8.99 -16.64 8.29
C SER A 224 7.56 -16.90 8.76
N LEU A 225 6.56 -16.24 8.15
CA LEU A 225 5.14 -16.47 8.40
C LEU A 225 4.55 -17.64 7.59
N GLY A 226 5.39 -18.38 6.86
CA GLY A 226 4.98 -19.56 6.09
C GLY A 226 4.33 -19.22 4.74
N LEU A 227 4.54 -18.01 4.21
CA LEU A 227 4.12 -17.65 2.86
C LEU A 227 5.27 -17.85 1.87
N GLN A 228 4.93 -18.24 0.65
CA GLN A 228 5.87 -18.21 -0.46
C GLN A 228 5.87 -16.81 -1.07
N ALA A 229 6.95 -16.06 -0.89
CA ALA A 229 7.07 -14.67 -1.29
C ALA A 229 8.09 -14.46 -2.41
N GLU A 230 7.80 -13.52 -3.31
CA GLU A 230 8.69 -13.04 -4.37
C GLU A 230 8.47 -11.54 -4.59
N ALA A 231 9.45 -10.84 -5.16
CA ALA A 231 9.36 -9.42 -5.48
C ALA A 231 9.53 -9.14 -6.98
N ASP A 232 8.85 -8.10 -7.46
CA ASP A 232 9.04 -7.51 -8.78
C ASP A 232 9.45 -6.04 -8.60
N GLU A 233 10.74 -5.79 -8.64
CA GLU A 233 11.32 -4.44 -8.50
C GLU A 233 11.20 -3.60 -9.78
N GLN A 234 10.59 -4.14 -10.83
CA GLN A 234 10.39 -3.46 -12.10
C GLN A 234 8.91 -3.12 -12.38
N ILE A 235 8.02 -3.36 -11.41
CA ILE A 235 6.57 -3.14 -11.58
C ILE A 235 6.25 -1.69 -11.97
N TRP A 236 6.99 -0.72 -11.46
CA TRP A 236 6.84 0.70 -11.76
C TRP A 236 6.89 1.01 -13.27
N LYS A 237 7.68 0.28 -14.03
CA LYS A 237 7.76 0.46 -15.50
C LYS A 237 6.43 0.21 -16.20
N ARG A 238 5.58 -0.64 -15.62
CA ARG A 238 4.28 -1.03 -16.18
C ARG A 238 3.14 -0.15 -15.72
N VAL A 239 3.20 0.36 -14.48
CA VAL A 239 2.05 1.02 -13.84
C VAL A 239 2.20 2.53 -13.78
N TRP A 240 3.41 3.07 -13.68
CA TRP A 240 3.64 4.50 -13.55
C TRP A 240 3.41 5.28 -14.87
N SER A 241 3.02 6.54 -14.71
CA SER A 241 3.06 7.56 -15.74
C SER A 241 4.50 7.99 -16.02
N GLU A 242 4.74 8.70 -17.13
CA GLU A 242 6.08 9.24 -17.41
C GLU A 242 6.49 10.32 -16.39
N GLN A 243 5.50 11.05 -15.83
CA GLN A 243 5.77 12.02 -14.77
C GLN A 243 6.23 11.36 -13.47
N GLU A 244 5.58 10.26 -13.05
CA GLU A 244 6.03 9.50 -11.87
C GLU A 244 7.41 8.91 -12.06
N LYS A 245 7.73 8.40 -13.25
CA LYS A 245 9.06 7.88 -13.58
C LYS A 245 10.15 8.95 -13.46
N LEU A 246 9.83 10.21 -13.72
CA LEU A 246 10.75 11.33 -13.55
C LEU A 246 10.85 11.77 -12.10
N ASN A 247 9.71 11.86 -11.40
CA ASN A 247 9.68 12.32 -10.01
C ASN A 247 10.26 11.33 -9.01
N PHE A 248 10.16 10.01 -9.30
CA PHE A 248 10.45 8.94 -8.35
C PHE A 248 11.46 7.91 -8.88
N SER A 249 12.34 8.32 -9.80
CA SER A 249 13.36 7.44 -10.38
C SER A 249 14.29 6.84 -9.32
N SER A 250 14.60 7.60 -8.27
CA SER A 250 15.44 7.18 -7.14
C SER A 250 14.73 6.25 -6.16
N THR A 251 13.39 6.23 -6.17
CA THR A 251 12.57 5.43 -5.25
C THR A 251 11.57 4.56 -6.02
N PRO A 252 12.06 3.63 -6.87
CA PRO A 252 11.19 2.85 -7.75
C PRO A 252 10.24 1.96 -6.95
N LEU A 253 8.97 1.97 -7.39
CA LEU A 253 7.93 1.10 -6.82
C LEU A 253 8.27 -0.37 -7.06
N PHE A 254 8.17 -1.19 -6.05
CA PHE A 254 8.23 -2.65 -6.14
C PHE A 254 6.87 -3.28 -5.81
N LEU A 255 6.68 -4.52 -6.24
CA LEU A 255 5.57 -5.38 -5.84
C LEU A 255 6.11 -6.58 -5.09
N VAL A 256 5.66 -6.78 -3.87
CA VAL A 256 5.81 -8.04 -3.14
C VAL A 256 4.56 -8.89 -3.36
N ARG A 257 4.75 -10.12 -3.84
CA ARG A 257 3.72 -11.15 -3.95
C ARG A 257 3.98 -12.21 -2.92
N ALA A 258 2.97 -12.61 -2.18
CA ALA A 258 3.11 -13.75 -1.28
C ALA A 258 1.87 -14.65 -1.35
N ARG A 259 2.10 -15.96 -1.39
CA ARG A 259 1.05 -16.98 -1.40
C ARG A 259 1.05 -17.72 -0.08
N LYS A 260 -0.11 -17.78 0.59
CA LYS A 260 -0.29 -18.61 1.78
C LYS A 260 -0.40 -20.08 1.38
N LEU A 261 0.52 -20.92 1.83
CA LEU A 261 0.53 -22.34 1.47
C LEU A 261 -0.65 -23.08 2.11
N SER A 262 -1.23 -24.03 1.37
CA SER A 262 -2.27 -24.92 1.90
C SER A 262 -1.63 -25.87 2.92
N GLY A 263 -2.02 -25.76 4.20
CA GLY A 263 -1.47 -26.59 5.29
C GLY A 263 -0.47 -25.86 6.20
N ALA A 264 -0.11 -24.63 5.95
CA ALA A 264 0.63 -23.81 6.90
C ALA A 264 -0.29 -23.44 8.08
N SER A 265 -0.13 -24.11 9.21
CA SER A 265 -0.63 -23.58 10.50
C SER A 265 0.12 -22.28 10.75
N ALA A 266 -0.60 -21.21 11.14
CA ALA A 266 0.08 -19.99 11.57
C ALA A 266 1.09 -20.37 12.67
N PRO A 267 2.38 -20.02 12.53
CA PRO A 267 3.30 -20.20 13.62
C PRO A 267 2.78 -19.37 14.78
N GLY A 268 2.64 -19.98 15.95
CA GLY A 268 2.27 -19.29 17.17
C GLY A 268 3.35 -18.25 17.48
N TYR A 269 3.16 -17.03 17.02
CA TYR A 269 4.03 -15.90 17.36
C TYR A 269 3.73 -15.50 18.79
N SER A 270 4.55 -15.97 19.72
CA SER A 270 4.58 -15.47 21.09
C SER A 270 5.21 -14.07 21.03
N ALA A 271 4.38 -13.03 21.16
CA ALA A 271 4.88 -11.68 21.35
C ALA A 271 5.82 -11.66 22.58
N ARG A 272 7.09 -11.41 22.39
CA ARG A 272 8.06 -11.10 23.45
C ARG A 272 8.14 -9.60 23.64
#